data_0e0f2f5e2c243c86057ba6a1654c377a
#
_entry.id   0e0f2f5e2c243c86057ba6a1654c377a
#
_cell.length_a   1.000
_cell.length_b   1.000
_cell.length_c   1.000
_cell.angle_alpha   90.00
_cell.angle_beta   90.00
_cell.angle_gamma   90.00
#
_symmetry.space_group_name_H-M   'P 1'
#
loop_
_entity.id
_entity.type
_entity.pdbx_description
1 polymer ?
#
loop_
_entity_poly.entity_id
_entity_poly.type
_entity_poly.pdbx_seq_one_letter_code
_entity_poly.pdbx_strand_id
1 'polypeptide(L)'
;MFLALNYSPQAVRLVQSGQIKIDFFKTPDWDWLIRQATAIHPVAVHFTLEAGNGSISQIDWKQVDRLSQLTGTPYINVHLDPRQHHYPEISVDTQSDADVKRVYRVMLTDVMQLVDHFGAEKIIVENSPYRGEPGNTLRLCVEPEIITRLIEETGCGFLLDISHAIISSRYIDMDTYEYFSRLPTHTIREMHFAGIHRLNGQWIDHLSILKADWRWLDWVFMRIHMGEWSQPWLLAFEYGGIGTAFEWRCAPGVIVKQVPMLYQRVCDLNSRLSAV
;
A
#
# COMPACT_ATOMS: atom_id res chain seq x y z
N MET A 1 -0.32 -8.18 -14.37
CA MET A 1 -0.85 -7.48 -13.16
C MET A 1 -2.31 -7.83 -12.98
N PHE A 2 -2.76 -8.03 -11.74
CA PHE A 2 -4.16 -8.31 -11.36
C PHE A 2 -4.80 -7.08 -10.71
N LEU A 3 -6.15 -7.06 -10.62
CA LEU A 3 -6.90 -6.05 -9.87
C LEU A 3 -7.50 -6.66 -8.61
N ALA A 4 -7.22 -6.05 -7.46
CA ALA A 4 -7.92 -6.34 -6.21
C ALA A 4 -8.83 -5.18 -5.79
N LEU A 5 -9.84 -5.52 -4.99
CA LEU A 5 -10.72 -4.57 -4.33
C LEU A 5 -10.80 -4.90 -2.85
N ASN A 6 -10.74 -3.90 -1.98
CA ASN A 6 -10.95 -4.11 -0.54
C ASN A 6 -12.28 -4.84 -0.30
N TYR A 7 -12.20 -5.90 0.51
CA TYR A 7 -13.39 -6.65 0.90
C TYR A 7 -14.36 -5.76 1.67
N SER A 8 -15.61 -5.80 1.24
CA SER A 8 -16.74 -5.20 1.97
C SER A 8 -18.03 -5.94 1.61
N PRO A 9 -19.07 -5.92 2.47
CA PRO A 9 -20.36 -6.53 2.14
C PRO A 9 -20.97 -6.00 0.82
N GLN A 10 -20.70 -4.74 0.48
CA GLN A 10 -21.15 -4.12 -0.77
C GLN A 10 -20.38 -4.71 -1.97
N ALA A 11 -19.05 -4.81 -1.87
CA ALA A 11 -18.22 -5.40 -2.90
C ALA A 11 -18.59 -6.87 -3.16
N VAL A 12 -18.84 -7.64 -2.11
CA VAL A 12 -19.29 -9.04 -2.21
C VAL A 12 -20.57 -9.16 -3.03
N ARG A 13 -21.60 -8.37 -2.72
CA ARG A 13 -22.88 -8.40 -3.47
C ARG A 13 -22.69 -8.08 -4.96
N LEU A 14 -21.81 -7.12 -5.26
CA LEU A 14 -21.56 -6.69 -6.63
C LEU A 14 -20.78 -7.74 -7.44
N VAL A 15 -19.81 -8.42 -6.81
CA VAL A 15 -19.08 -9.53 -7.42
C VAL A 15 -20.02 -10.71 -7.67
N GLN A 16 -20.80 -11.13 -6.65
CA GLN A 16 -21.72 -12.26 -6.76
C GLN A 16 -22.85 -12.04 -7.78
N SER A 17 -23.29 -10.79 -7.95
CA SER A 17 -24.30 -10.43 -8.96
C SER A 17 -23.70 -10.21 -10.38
N GLY A 18 -22.39 -10.32 -10.54
CA GLY A 18 -21.71 -10.11 -11.82
C GLY A 18 -21.69 -8.65 -12.30
N GLN A 19 -22.00 -7.69 -11.43
CA GLN A 19 -21.98 -6.27 -11.78
C GLN A 19 -20.57 -5.68 -11.88
N ILE A 20 -19.60 -6.29 -11.20
CA ILE A 20 -18.18 -5.94 -11.30
C ILE A 20 -17.33 -7.19 -11.45
N LYS A 21 -16.17 -7.02 -12.07
CA LYS A 21 -15.12 -8.05 -12.17
C LYS A 21 -13.87 -7.58 -11.45
N ILE A 22 -13.31 -8.46 -10.63
CA ILE A 22 -12.01 -8.30 -9.95
C ILE A 22 -11.28 -9.64 -10.03
N ASP A 23 -9.99 -9.65 -9.74
CA ASP A 23 -9.22 -10.90 -9.66
C ASP A 23 -9.09 -11.37 -8.21
N PHE A 24 -9.03 -10.43 -7.24
CA PHE A 24 -8.90 -10.74 -5.81
C PHE A 24 -9.74 -9.79 -4.96
N PHE A 25 -10.20 -10.29 -3.81
CA PHE A 25 -10.49 -9.40 -2.68
C PHE A 25 -9.18 -9.11 -1.94
N LYS A 26 -8.95 -7.84 -1.56
CA LYS A 26 -7.91 -7.45 -0.60
C LYS A 26 -8.52 -7.47 0.80
N THR A 27 -7.91 -8.20 1.74
CA THR A 27 -8.40 -8.32 3.13
C THR A 27 -7.27 -8.05 4.11
N PRO A 28 -7.53 -7.45 5.28
CA PRO A 28 -6.58 -7.53 6.38
C PRO A 28 -6.37 -9.00 6.80
N ASP A 29 -5.32 -9.25 7.55
CA ASP A 29 -4.88 -10.56 8.04
C ASP A 29 -5.77 -11.15 9.16
N TRP A 30 -7.06 -10.91 9.10
CA TRP A 30 -8.05 -11.44 10.03
C TRP A 30 -8.58 -12.78 9.57
N ASP A 31 -8.29 -13.83 10.32
CA ASP A 31 -8.64 -15.22 9.99
C ASP A 31 -10.10 -15.42 9.59
N TRP A 32 -11.02 -14.87 10.39
CA TRP A 32 -12.45 -15.01 10.14
C TRP A 32 -12.87 -14.36 8.81
N LEU A 33 -12.27 -13.20 8.48
CA LEU A 33 -12.59 -12.45 7.27
C LEU A 33 -12.02 -13.16 6.03
N ILE A 34 -10.78 -13.65 6.13
CA ILE A 34 -10.14 -14.41 5.05
C ILE A 34 -10.95 -15.66 4.73
N ARG A 35 -11.40 -16.43 5.74
CA ARG A 35 -12.26 -17.59 5.52
C ARG A 35 -13.57 -17.22 4.85
N GLN A 36 -14.20 -16.12 5.25
CA GLN A 36 -15.43 -15.65 4.63
C GLN A 36 -15.20 -15.21 3.18
N ALA A 37 -14.12 -14.47 2.93
CA ALA A 37 -13.82 -13.93 1.61
C ALA A 37 -13.40 -15.02 0.62
N THR A 38 -12.54 -15.99 1.04
CA THR A 38 -12.07 -17.11 0.20
C THR A 38 -13.19 -18.07 -0.22
N ALA A 39 -14.27 -18.15 0.56
CA ALA A 39 -15.46 -18.91 0.17
C ALA A 39 -16.23 -18.28 -1.02
N ILE A 40 -15.92 -17.03 -1.36
CA ILE A 40 -16.62 -16.27 -2.40
C ILE A 40 -15.71 -16.02 -3.61
N HIS A 41 -14.45 -15.62 -3.38
CA HIS A 41 -13.51 -15.20 -4.42
C HIS A 41 -12.07 -15.36 -3.93
N PRO A 42 -11.05 -15.45 -4.83
CA PRO A 42 -9.64 -15.39 -4.41
C PRO A 42 -9.32 -14.18 -3.56
N VAL A 43 -8.38 -14.34 -2.63
CA VAL A 43 -7.99 -13.31 -1.65
C VAL A 43 -6.50 -13.02 -1.74
N ALA A 44 -6.16 -11.74 -1.74
CA ALA A 44 -4.82 -11.23 -1.45
C ALA A 44 -4.83 -10.62 -0.04
N VAL A 45 -3.95 -11.08 0.83
CA VAL A 45 -3.88 -10.58 2.21
C VAL A 45 -3.09 -9.27 2.24
N HIS A 46 -3.59 -8.32 3.02
CA HIS A 46 -2.86 -7.14 3.47
C HIS A 46 -2.48 -7.34 4.93
N PHE A 47 -1.21 -7.64 5.17
CA PHE A 47 -0.72 -7.86 6.53
C PHE A 47 -0.63 -6.53 7.28
N THR A 48 -1.11 -6.50 8.54
CA THR A 48 -1.11 -5.30 9.38
C THR A 48 0.21 -5.13 10.15
N LEU A 49 1.34 -5.41 9.46
CA LEU A 49 2.68 -5.31 10.03
C LEU A 49 3.19 -3.87 9.93
N GLU A 50 3.84 -3.40 10.99
CA GLU A 50 4.42 -2.05 11.07
C GLU A 50 5.90 -2.15 11.44
N ALA A 51 6.79 -1.56 10.64
CA ALA A 51 8.21 -1.43 10.93
C ALA A 51 8.55 -0.03 11.44
N GLY A 52 9.50 0.05 12.36
CA GLY A 52 9.98 1.28 12.96
C GLY A 52 9.52 1.51 14.40
N ASN A 53 8.89 0.50 15.01
CA ASN A 53 8.45 0.56 16.41
C ASN A 53 8.93 -0.65 17.25
N GLY A 54 9.66 -1.60 16.65
CA GLY A 54 10.16 -2.82 17.31
C GLY A 54 9.12 -3.91 17.52
N SER A 55 7.88 -3.75 17.00
CA SER A 55 6.79 -4.72 17.20
C SER A 55 6.96 -6.01 16.40
N ILE A 56 7.76 -6.01 15.35
CA ILE A 56 7.97 -7.19 14.49
C ILE A 56 8.48 -8.39 15.28
N SER A 57 9.28 -8.19 16.32
CA SER A 57 9.77 -9.28 17.18
C SER A 57 8.65 -10.03 17.92
N GLN A 58 7.44 -9.46 18.01
CA GLN A 58 6.30 -9.97 18.78
C GLN A 58 5.15 -10.50 17.92
N ILE A 59 5.28 -10.50 16.59
CA ILE A 59 4.22 -10.98 15.68
C ILE A 59 4.04 -12.50 15.78
N ASP A 60 2.87 -12.99 15.44
CA ASP A 60 2.64 -14.41 15.24
C ASP A 60 3.16 -14.88 13.85
N TRP A 61 4.43 -15.22 13.79
CA TRP A 61 5.12 -15.69 12.58
C TRP A 61 4.38 -16.85 11.90
N LYS A 62 3.84 -17.79 12.69
CA LYS A 62 3.11 -18.96 12.17
C LYS A 62 1.78 -18.54 11.53
N GLN A 63 1.14 -17.51 12.07
CA GLN A 63 -0.08 -16.97 11.47
C GLN A 63 0.20 -16.33 10.13
N VAL A 64 1.25 -15.52 10.02
CA VAL A 64 1.65 -14.87 8.76
C VAL A 64 1.96 -15.92 7.69
N ASP A 65 2.80 -16.93 8.02
CA ASP A 65 3.10 -18.07 7.13
C ASP A 65 1.83 -18.77 6.66
N ARG A 66 0.97 -19.13 7.61
CA ARG A 66 -0.26 -19.86 7.34
C ARG A 66 -1.22 -19.07 6.42
N LEU A 67 -1.38 -17.77 6.67
CA LEU A 67 -2.29 -16.95 5.87
C LEU A 67 -1.75 -16.71 4.45
N SER A 68 -0.45 -16.47 4.30
CA SER A 68 0.21 -16.38 3.00
C SER A 68 0.03 -17.66 2.19
N GLN A 69 0.27 -18.83 2.81
CA GLN A 69 0.09 -20.14 2.16
C GLN A 69 -1.37 -20.45 1.84
N LEU A 70 -2.30 -20.18 2.76
CA LEU A 70 -3.73 -20.44 2.59
C LEU A 70 -4.32 -19.69 1.41
N THR A 71 -3.90 -18.43 1.20
CA THR A 71 -4.43 -17.55 0.15
C THR A 71 -3.60 -17.55 -1.12
N GLY A 72 -2.38 -18.08 -1.08
CA GLY A 72 -1.41 -17.95 -2.17
C GLY A 72 -0.92 -16.52 -2.37
N THR A 73 -1.07 -15.64 -1.37
CA THR A 73 -0.54 -14.27 -1.42
C THR A 73 0.98 -14.31 -1.48
N PRO A 74 1.61 -13.82 -2.58
CA PRO A 74 3.03 -14.04 -2.81
C PRO A 74 3.93 -13.15 -1.95
N TYR A 75 3.42 -12.02 -1.49
CA TYR A 75 4.19 -11.02 -0.76
C TYR A 75 3.59 -10.75 0.62
N ILE A 76 4.47 -10.46 1.57
CA ILE A 76 4.14 -10.02 2.92
C ILE A 76 4.51 -8.55 3.00
N ASN A 77 3.50 -7.68 3.07
CA ASN A 77 3.71 -6.24 3.19
C ASN A 77 3.97 -5.82 4.63
N VAL A 78 4.77 -4.78 4.78
CA VAL A 78 5.03 -4.10 6.05
C VAL A 78 5.03 -2.58 5.83
N HIS A 79 4.26 -1.85 6.63
CA HIS A 79 4.25 -0.39 6.58
C HIS A 79 5.48 0.22 7.25
N LEU A 80 6.08 1.23 6.66
CA LEU A 80 7.02 2.09 7.35
C LEU A 80 6.23 3.14 8.12
N ASP A 81 5.89 2.86 9.38
CA ASP A 81 5.04 3.77 10.17
C ASP A 81 5.56 3.99 11.60
N PRO A 82 6.82 4.47 11.76
CA PRO A 82 7.28 4.98 13.05
C PRO A 82 6.48 6.23 13.41
N ARG A 83 5.78 6.18 14.55
CA ARG A 83 4.90 7.27 15.00
C ARG A 83 5.48 7.99 16.19
N GLN A 84 5.11 9.26 16.37
CA GLN A 84 5.59 10.10 17.46
C GLN A 84 5.40 9.48 18.84
N HIS A 85 4.29 8.75 19.07
CA HIS A 85 4.08 8.11 20.37
C HIS A 85 5.07 6.97 20.69
N HIS A 86 5.73 6.38 19.66
CA HIS A 86 6.85 5.46 19.86
C HIS A 86 8.16 6.21 20.20
N TYR A 87 8.23 7.50 19.87
CA TYR A 87 9.39 8.37 20.00
C TYR A 87 8.95 9.74 20.54
N PRO A 88 8.45 9.84 21.77
CA PRO A 88 7.81 11.05 22.28
C PRO A 88 8.75 12.26 22.37
N GLU A 89 10.06 12.02 22.39
CA GLU A 89 11.11 13.06 22.37
C GLU A 89 11.49 13.55 20.97
N ILE A 90 11.01 12.89 19.90
CA ILE A 90 11.32 13.24 18.52
C ILE A 90 10.16 14.04 17.92
N SER A 91 10.46 15.20 17.31
CA SER A 91 9.44 15.96 16.58
C SER A 91 8.97 15.20 15.34
N VAL A 92 7.67 15.29 15.00
CA VAL A 92 7.07 14.63 13.83
C VAL A 92 7.79 15.01 12.53
N ASP A 93 8.27 16.24 12.42
CA ASP A 93 8.95 16.81 11.25
C ASP A 93 10.48 16.84 11.38
N THR A 94 11.03 16.09 12.37
CA THR A 94 12.48 16.07 12.59
C THR A 94 13.27 15.76 11.31
N GLN A 95 14.35 16.51 11.13
CA GLN A 95 15.39 16.27 10.12
C GLN A 95 16.77 16.14 10.77
N SER A 96 16.81 15.95 12.09
CA SER A 96 18.06 15.72 12.85
C SER A 96 18.70 14.41 12.43
N ASP A 97 19.97 14.45 12.03
CA ASP A 97 20.74 13.24 11.67
C ASP A 97 20.74 12.18 12.78
N ALA A 98 20.73 12.61 14.04
CA ALA A 98 20.73 11.71 15.19
C ALA A 98 19.39 10.97 15.29
N ASP A 99 18.27 11.67 15.13
CA ASP A 99 16.93 11.10 15.18
C ASP A 99 16.70 10.17 13.96
N VAL A 100 17.04 10.65 12.76
CA VAL A 100 16.96 9.86 11.52
C VAL A 100 17.74 8.55 11.68
N LYS A 101 19.00 8.61 12.13
CA LYS A 101 19.82 7.43 12.33
C LYS A 101 19.25 6.47 13.38
N ARG A 102 18.65 7.00 14.45
CA ARG A 102 18.04 6.20 15.51
C ARG A 102 16.82 5.44 15.00
N VAL A 103 15.87 6.14 14.40
CA VAL A 103 14.61 5.55 13.90
C VAL A 103 14.89 4.62 12.72
N TYR A 104 15.75 5.04 11.80
CA TYR A 104 16.17 4.21 10.66
C TYR A 104 16.72 2.84 11.10
N ARG A 105 17.55 2.82 12.16
CA ARG A 105 18.08 1.56 12.69
C ARG A 105 16.98 0.62 13.17
N VAL A 106 15.92 1.15 13.79
CA VAL A 106 14.77 0.33 14.23
C VAL A 106 14.00 -0.18 13.01
N MET A 107 13.70 0.67 12.02
CA MET A 107 13.06 0.25 10.77
C MET A 107 13.86 -0.86 10.07
N LEU A 108 15.17 -0.68 9.93
CA LEU A 108 16.06 -1.67 9.33
C LEU A 108 16.04 -3.00 10.10
N THR A 109 16.12 -2.95 11.44
CA THR A 109 16.07 -4.14 12.28
C THR A 109 14.73 -4.88 12.13
N ASP A 110 13.62 -4.16 12.12
CA ASP A 110 12.29 -4.74 11.97
C ASP A 110 12.13 -5.43 10.60
N VAL A 111 12.53 -4.75 9.52
CA VAL A 111 12.44 -5.33 8.16
C VAL A 111 13.39 -6.51 8.00
N MET A 112 14.62 -6.44 8.54
CA MET A 112 15.57 -7.56 8.50
C MET A 112 15.06 -8.80 9.22
N GLN A 113 14.33 -8.67 10.34
CA GLN A 113 13.69 -9.81 11.00
C GLN A 113 12.69 -10.53 10.07
N LEU A 114 11.91 -9.76 9.29
CA LEU A 114 10.99 -10.33 8.29
C LEU A 114 11.77 -11.01 7.15
N VAL A 115 12.81 -10.36 6.66
CA VAL A 115 13.69 -10.89 5.60
C VAL A 115 14.37 -12.18 6.04
N ASP A 116 14.91 -12.22 7.25
CA ASP A 116 15.57 -13.41 7.81
C ASP A 116 14.61 -14.61 7.95
N HIS A 117 13.33 -14.34 8.22
CA HIS A 117 12.34 -15.40 8.39
C HIS A 117 11.70 -15.86 7.08
N PHE A 118 11.30 -14.91 6.21
CA PHE A 118 10.50 -15.20 5.01
C PHE A 118 11.29 -15.20 3.69
N GLY A 119 12.47 -14.59 3.66
CA GLY A 119 13.24 -14.26 2.46
C GLY A 119 12.93 -12.88 1.90
N ALA A 120 13.97 -12.17 1.43
CA ALA A 120 13.84 -10.81 0.92
C ALA A 120 12.88 -10.71 -0.28
N GLU A 121 12.82 -11.74 -1.10
CA GLU A 121 11.95 -11.81 -2.28
C GLU A 121 10.45 -11.83 -1.95
N LYS A 122 10.08 -12.18 -0.70
CA LYS A 122 8.68 -12.20 -0.24
C LYS A 122 8.27 -10.95 0.51
N ILE A 123 9.22 -10.18 1.02
CA ILE A 123 8.91 -8.96 1.78
C ILE A 123 8.77 -7.77 0.85
N ILE A 124 7.72 -7.00 1.06
CA ILE A 124 7.51 -5.72 0.38
C ILE A 124 7.24 -4.62 1.41
N VAL A 125 7.98 -3.53 1.31
CA VAL A 125 7.86 -2.37 2.18
C VAL A 125 6.91 -1.37 1.56
N GLU A 126 5.95 -0.88 2.34
CA GLU A 126 4.94 0.10 1.93
C GLU A 126 5.26 1.50 2.45
N ASN A 127 5.14 2.49 1.56
CA ASN A 127 5.24 3.89 1.92
C ASN A 127 3.99 4.37 2.65
N SER A 128 4.13 4.84 3.88
CA SER A 128 3.05 5.42 4.67
C SER A 128 2.73 6.87 4.29
N PRO A 129 1.52 7.39 4.59
CA PRO A 129 1.19 8.78 4.33
C PRO A 129 1.69 9.67 5.47
N TYR A 130 2.38 10.76 5.13
CA TYR A 130 2.74 11.82 6.07
C TYR A 130 1.74 12.96 6.00
N ARG A 131 1.22 13.37 7.16
CA ARG A 131 0.22 14.46 7.28
C ARG A 131 0.63 15.56 8.26
N GLY A 132 1.90 15.62 8.64
CA GLY A 132 2.38 16.55 9.64
C GLY A 132 1.90 16.18 11.05
N GLU A 133 1.91 17.15 11.96
CA GLU A 133 1.52 17.03 13.37
C GLU A 133 0.24 16.20 13.63
N PRO A 134 -0.88 16.41 12.90
CA PRO A 134 -2.10 15.66 13.17
C PRO A 134 -2.00 14.17 12.83
N GLY A 135 -1.05 13.77 11.97
CA GLY A 135 -0.92 12.40 11.48
C GLY A 135 -0.06 11.49 12.35
N ASN A 136 0.76 12.05 13.21
CA ASN A 136 1.72 11.36 14.10
C ASN A 136 2.78 10.47 13.44
N THR A 137 2.72 10.17 12.15
CA THR A 137 3.78 9.49 11.40
C THR A 137 5.00 10.39 11.30
N LEU A 138 6.20 9.87 11.59
CA LEU A 138 7.42 10.66 11.52
C LEU A 138 7.79 10.96 10.06
N ARG A 139 8.10 12.22 9.74
CA ARG A 139 8.46 12.67 8.39
C ARG A 139 9.59 11.84 7.78
N LEU A 140 10.59 11.49 8.54
CA LEU A 140 11.76 10.78 8.05
C LEU A 140 11.45 9.46 7.33
N CYS A 141 10.37 8.74 7.71
CA CYS A 141 10.03 7.46 7.08
C CYS A 141 9.35 7.60 5.71
N VAL A 142 8.98 8.82 5.32
CA VAL A 142 8.40 9.09 3.99
C VAL A 142 9.37 9.81 3.06
N GLU A 143 10.57 10.15 3.52
CA GLU A 143 11.62 10.68 2.64
C GLU A 143 12.07 9.61 1.64
N PRO A 144 12.01 9.86 0.32
CA PRO A 144 12.29 8.86 -0.70
C PRO A 144 13.65 8.17 -0.55
N GLU A 145 14.66 8.93 -0.11
CA GLU A 145 16.04 8.43 0.09
C GLU A 145 16.10 7.41 1.22
N ILE A 146 15.31 7.62 2.27
CA ILE A 146 15.24 6.70 3.42
C ILE A 146 14.57 5.40 3.00
N ILE A 147 13.46 5.48 2.25
CA ILE A 147 12.74 4.31 1.73
C ILE A 147 13.66 3.53 0.77
N THR A 148 14.27 4.23 -0.19
CA THR A 148 15.16 3.64 -1.19
C THR A 148 16.33 2.93 -0.52
N ARG A 149 17.02 3.61 0.38
CA ARG A 149 18.14 3.05 1.13
C ARG A 149 17.73 1.80 1.92
N LEU A 150 16.57 1.82 2.59
CA LEU A 150 16.09 0.67 3.36
C LEU A 150 15.86 -0.56 2.46
N ILE A 151 15.25 -0.37 1.30
CA ILE A 151 14.99 -1.43 0.33
C ILE A 151 16.30 -1.96 -0.26
N GLU A 152 17.26 -1.09 -0.59
CA GLU A 152 18.57 -1.50 -1.08
C GLU A 152 19.36 -2.30 -0.02
N GLU A 153 19.37 -1.86 1.23
CA GLU A 153 20.07 -2.55 2.32
C GLU A 153 19.45 -3.91 2.68
N THR A 154 18.12 -4.05 2.55
CA THR A 154 17.40 -5.29 2.90
C THR A 154 17.18 -6.23 1.72
N GLY A 155 17.28 -5.74 0.49
CA GLY A 155 16.99 -6.49 -0.73
C GLY A 155 15.52 -6.83 -0.94
N CYS A 156 14.60 -6.27 -0.13
CA CYS A 156 13.16 -6.52 -0.26
C CYS A 156 12.55 -5.75 -1.44
N GLY A 157 11.26 -6.04 -1.74
CA GLY A 157 10.51 -5.32 -2.76
C GLY A 157 9.82 -4.06 -2.20
N PHE A 158 9.18 -3.33 -3.10
CA PHE A 158 8.42 -2.12 -2.79
C PHE A 158 6.93 -2.32 -3.07
N LEU A 159 6.09 -1.93 -2.13
CA LEU A 159 4.67 -1.70 -2.33
C LEU A 159 4.48 -0.19 -2.45
N LEU A 160 4.15 0.25 -3.66
CA LEU A 160 3.85 1.65 -3.92
C LEU A 160 2.39 1.95 -3.63
N ASP A 161 2.08 2.60 -2.51
CA ASP A 161 0.80 3.28 -2.37
C ASP A 161 0.89 4.67 -3.03
N ILE A 162 0.18 4.80 -4.16
CA ILE A 162 0.14 6.02 -4.97
C ILE A 162 -0.52 7.16 -4.18
N SER A 163 -1.56 6.86 -3.40
CA SER A 163 -2.30 7.85 -2.62
C SER A 163 -1.46 8.40 -1.48
N HIS A 164 -0.75 7.52 -0.78
CA HIS A 164 0.18 7.89 0.30
C HIS A 164 1.33 8.77 -0.24
N ALA A 165 1.89 8.41 -1.39
CA ALA A 165 2.96 9.18 -2.02
C ALA A 165 2.50 10.60 -2.39
N ILE A 166 1.28 10.74 -2.95
CA ILE A 166 0.71 12.06 -3.27
C ILE A 166 0.46 12.88 -2.01
N ILE A 167 -0.04 12.26 -0.95
CA ILE A 167 -0.26 12.96 0.33
C ILE A 167 1.08 13.42 0.89
N SER A 168 2.04 12.52 1.01
CA SER A 168 3.36 12.83 1.59
C SER A 168 4.08 13.93 0.82
N SER A 169 4.12 13.85 -0.52
CA SER A 169 4.77 14.88 -1.34
C SER A 169 4.22 16.28 -1.10
N ARG A 170 2.89 16.41 -0.89
CA ARG A 170 2.24 17.69 -0.59
C ARG A 170 2.61 18.28 0.78
N TYR A 171 2.77 17.41 1.78
CA TYR A 171 3.09 17.83 3.15
C TYR A 171 4.58 18.12 3.36
N ILE A 172 5.46 17.51 2.55
CA ILE A 172 6.90 17.82 2.58
C ILE A 172 7.30 18.90 1.57
N ASP A 173 6.30 19.49 0.87
CA ASP A 173 6.47 20.53 -0.15
C ASP A 173 7.40 20.11 -1.29
N MET A 174 7.24 18.88 -1.77
CA MET A 174 7.95 18.34 -2.93
C MET A 174 6.99 18.16 -4.11
N ASP A 175 7.44 18.44 -5.34
CA ASP A 175 6.64 18.09 -6.53
C ASP A 175 6.33 16.60 -6.55
N THR A 176 5.06 16.25 -6.80
CA THR A 176 4.62 14.85 -6.70
C THR A 176 5.30 13.94 -7.73
N TYR A 177 5.59 14.43 -8.95
CA TYR A 177 6.31 13.65 -9.95
C TYR A 177 7.78 13.44 -9.55
N GLU A 178 8.40 14.47 -8.98
CA GLU A 178 9.75 14.37 -8.41
C GLU A 178 9.77 13.34 -7.29
N TYR A 179 8.82 13.43 -6.34
CA TYR A 179 8.70 12.46 -5.25
C TYR A 179 8.64 11.03 -5.76
N PHE A 180 7.75 10.73 -6.71
CA PHE A 180 7.64 9.42 -7.33
C PHE A 180 8.94 8.96 -7.99
N SER A 181 9.63 9.85 -8.70
CA SER A 181 10.86 9.50 -9.42
C SER A 181 12.04 9.16 -8.52
N ARG A 182 11.99 9.59 -7.25
CA ARG A 182 13.01 9.32 -6.22
C ARG A 182 12.73 8.05 -5.41
N LEU A 183 11.54 7.45 -5.54
CA LEU A 183 11.19 6.18 -4.90
C LEU A 183 11.86 4.98 -5.62
N PRO A 184 12.01 3.82 -4.95
CA PRO A 184 12.66 2.63 -5.52
C PRO A 184 11.76 1.88 -6.52
N THR A 185 11.35 2.57 -7.59
CA THR A 185 10.31 2.12 -8.54
C THR A 185 10.70 0.91 -9.37
N HIS A 186 11.99 0.58 -9.43
CA HIS A 186 12.51 -0.63 -10.08
C HIS A 186 12.33 -1.91 -9.24
N THR A 187 11.87 -1.77 -7.98
CA THR A 187 11.59 -2.91 -7.08
C THR A 187 10.11 -3.07 -6.75
N ILE A 188 9.20 -2.33 -7.42
CA ILE A 188 7.76 -2.44 -7.19
C ILE A 188 7.30 -3.88 -7.43
N ARG A 189 6.53 -4.43 -6.46
CA ARG A 189 5.89 -5.75 -6.53
C ARG A 189 4.38 -5.66 -6.43
N GLU A 190 3.88 -4.66 -5.72
CA GLU A 190 2.45 -4.40 -5.52
C GLU A 190 2.19 -2.90 -5.55
N MET A 191 0.98 -2.50 -5.93
CA MET A 191 0.52 -1.11 -5.88
C MET A 191 -0.83 -0.99 -5.21
N HIS A 192 -1.02 0.09 -4.46
CA HIS A 192 -2.31 0.51 -3.93
C HIS A 192 -2.71 1.86 -4.53
N PHE A 193 -4.01 2.03 -4.71
CA PHE A 193 -4.57 3.29 -5.19
C PHE A 193 -5.99 3.50 -4.67
N ALA A 194 -6.27 4.71 -4.23
CA ALA A 194 -7.59 5.19 -3.84
C ALA A 194 -7.75 6.67 -4.18
N GLY A 195 -8.95 7.21 -4.04
CA GLY A 195 -9.17 8.65 -4.17
C GLY A 195 -8.68 9.40 -2.93
N ILE A 196 -8.23 10.62 -3.15
CA ILE A 196 -7.70 11.51 -2.11
C ILE A 196 -8.61 12.72 -2.01
N HIS A 197 -9.24 12.90 -0.84
CA HIS A 197 -10.12 14.03 -0.58
C HIS A 197 -9.61 14.90 0.57
N ARG A 198 -9.99 16.17 0.55
CA ARG A 198 -9.71 17.07 1.66
C ARG A 198 -10.90 17.09 2.61
N LEU A 199 -10.74 16.49 3.80
CA LEU A 199 -11.75 16.46 4.86
C LEU A 199 -11.19 17.15 6.11
N ASN A 200 -11.93 18.09 6.67
CA ASN A 200 -11.52 18.85 7.87
C ASN A 200 -10.11 19.47 7.75
N GLY A 201 -9.77 19.95 6.55
CA GLY A 201 -8.47 20.55 6.29
C GLY A 201 -7.33 19.59 5.98
N GLN A 202 -7.52 18.27 6.16
CA GLN A 202 -6.52 17.24 5.92
C GLN A 202 -6.77 16.48 4.62
N TRP A 203 -5.71 15.99 3.98
CA TRP A 203 -5.81 15.07 2.87
C TRP A 203 -5.97 13.64 3.41
N ILE A 204 -7.05 12.97 2.99
CA ILE A 204 -7.43 11.61 3.40
C ILE A 204 -7.61 10.76 2.16
N ASP A 205 -7.09 9.56 2.21
CA ASP A 205 -7.20 8.50 1.22
C ASP A 205 -8.35 7.51 1.49
N HIS A 206 -8.33 6.38 0.83
CA HIS A 206 -9.37 5.32 0.88
C HIS A 206 -10.76 5.83 0.51
N LEU A 207 -10.84 6.85 -0.35
CA LEU A 207 -12.08 7.45 -0.83
C LEU A 207 -12.28 7.19 -2.33
N SER A 208 -13.41 7.66 -2.88
CA SER A 208 -13.68 7.54 -4.31
C SER A 208 -12.65 8.32 -5.13
N ILE A 209 -12.17 7.73 -6.23
CA ILE A 209 -11.19 8.37 -7.12
C ILE A 209 -11.85 9.60 -7.77
N LEU A 210 -11.27 10.78 -7.55
CA LEU A 210 -11.69 12.01 -8.20
C LEU A 210 -11.22 12.04 -9.67
N LYS A 211 -11.89 12.86 -10.48
CA LYS A 211 -11.48 13.04 -11.89
C LYS A 211 -10.00 13.45 -12.03
N ALA A 212 -9.51 14.25 -11.09
CA ALA A 212 -8.13 14.73 -11.08
C ALA A 212 -7.12 13.64 -10.64
N ASP A 213 -7.56 12.60 -9.93
CA ASP A 213 -6.65 11.58 -9.39
C ASP A 213 -6.22 10.57 -10.47
N TRP A 214 -7.08 10.31 -11.47
CA TRP A 214 -6.80 9.35 -12.54
C TRP A 214 -5.48 9.62 -13.26
N ARG A 215 -5.08 10.88 -13.40
CA ARG A 215 -3.81 11.26 -14.06
C ARG A 215 -2.58 10.63 -13.38
N TRP A 216 -2.65 10.39 -12.07
CA TRP A 216 -1.54 9.81 -11.32
C TRP A 216 -1.37 8.33 -11.66
N LEU A 217 -2.48 7.59 -11.67
CA LEU A 217 -2.47 6.19 -12.09
C LEU A 217 -2.07 6.04 -13.55
N ASP A 218 -2.62 6.89 -14.44
CA ASP A 218 -2.31 6.85 -15.87
C ASP A 218 -0.82 7.17 -16.12
N TRP A 219 -0.24 8.09 -15.33
CA TRP A 219 1.19 8.41 -15.40
C TRP A 219 2.07 7.25 -14.90
N VAL A 220 1.73 6.64 -13.77
CA VAL A 220 2.44 5.46 -13.24
C VAL A 220 2.40 4.31 -14.27
N PHE A 221 1.23 4.04 -14.85
CA PHE A 221 1.09 3.00 -15.86
C PHE A 221 1.90 3.29 -17.14
N MET A 222 2.03 4.54 -17.50
CA MET A 222 2.92 4.93 -18.60
C MET A 222 4.39 4.59 -18.28
N ARG A 223 4.88 4.87 -17.08
CA ARG A 223 6.26 4.53 -16.66
C ARG A 223 6.51 3.02 -16.67
N ILE A 224 5.54 2.23 -16.20
CA ILE A 224 5.61 0.77 -16.27
C ILE A 224 5.63 0.29 -17.74
N HIS A 225 4.76 0.85 -18.57
CA HIS A 225 4.71 0.49 -20.00
C HIS A 225 6.03 0.80 -20.72
N MET A 226 6.68 1.90 -20.39
CA MET A 226 7.99 2.28 -20.95
C MET A 226 9.17 1.44 -20.42
N GLY A 227 8.93 0.52 -19.48
CA GLY A 227 9.96 -0.28 -18.84
C GLY A 227 10.84 0.48 -17.85
N GLU A 228 10.46 1.71 -17.50
CA GLU A 228 11.20 2.53 -16.54
C GLU A 228 10.92 2.09 -15.10
N TRP A 229 9.75 1.53 -14.83
CA TRP A 229 9.31 1.01 -13.54
C TRP A 229 8.95 -0.47 -13.65
N SER A 230 9.17 -1.21 -12.56
CA SER A 230 8.81 -2.63 -12.52
C SER A 230 7.30 -2.83 -12.60
N GLN A 231 6.86 -3.87 -13.31
CA GLN A 231 5.47 -4.27 -13.35
C GLN A 231 5.09 -4.96 -12.03
N PRO A 232 4.11 -4.45 -11.28
CA PRO A 232 3.62 -5.12 -10.07
C PRO A 232 2.77 -6.35 -10.39
N TRP A 233 2.70 -7.25 -9.43
CA TRP A 233 1.78 -8.38 -9.44
C TRP A 233 0.32 -7.93 -9.36
N LEU A 234 0.03 -6.95 -8.48
CA LEU A 234 -1.31 -6.52 -8.11
C LEU A 234 -1.42 -5.01 -8.07
N LEU A 235 -2.58 -4.48 -8.50
CA LEU A 235 -3.10 -3.17 -8.13
C LEU A 235 -4.29 -3.38 -7.20
N ALA A 236 -4.27 -2.87 -5.97
CA ALA A 236 -5.41 -2.87 -5.07
C ALA A 236 -6.14 -1.53 -5.10
N PHE A 237 -7.45 -1.56 -5.35
CA PHE A 237 -8.32 -0.42 -5.13
C PHE A 237 -8.76 -0.39 -3.67
N GLU A 238 -8.14 0.46 -2.88
CA GLU A 238 -8.39 0.55 -1.44
C GLU A 238 -9.58 1.45 -1.09
N TYR A 239 -10.73 1.12 -1.66
CA TYR A 239 -12.00 1.80 -1.40
C TYR A 239 -12.94 0.90 -0.61
N GLY A 240 -13.36 1.40 0.55
CA GLY A 240 -14.19 0.63 1.44
C GLY A 240 -13.41 -0.29 2.38
N GLY A 241 -14.11 -1.16 3.05
CA GLY A 241 -13.55 -2.10 4.02
C GLY A 241 -14.58 -2.52 5.06
N ILE A 242 -14.09 -3.10 6.14
CA ILE A 242 -14.88 -3.53 7.30
C ILE A 242 -14.45 -2.73 8.52
N GLY A 243 -15.42 -2.49 9.41
CA GLY A 243 -15.24 -1.71 10.63
C GLY A 243 -15.51 -0.24 10.46
N THR A 244 -15.66 0.44 11.58
CA THR A 244 -16.15 1.83 11.67
C THR A 244 -15.30 2.85 10.90
N ALA A 245 -14.02 2.55 10.70
CA ALA A 245 -13.12 3.42 9.95
C ALA A 245 -13.37 3.39 8.44
N PHE A 246 -13.89 2.29 7.89
CA PHE A 246 -13.96 2.05 6.44
C PHE A 246 -15.36 1.78 5.89
N GLU A 247 -16.28 1.24 6.69
CA GLU A 247 -17.62 0.84 6.20
C GLU A 247 -18.46 2.00 5.64
N TRP A 248 -18.25 3.23 6.11
CA TRP A 248 -18.91 4.43 5.57
C TRP A 248 -18.37 4.84 4.18
N ARG A 249 -17.23 4.29 3.75
CA ARG A 249 -16.57 4.52 2.45
C ARG A 249 -16.87 3.40 1.45
N CYS A 250 -18.01 2.75 1.53
CA CYS A 250 -18.37 1.58 0.72
C CYS A 250 -19.60 1.81 -0.16
N ALA A 251 -19.76 3.00 -0.76
CA ALA A 251 -20.90 3.30 -1.62
C ALA A 251 -20.95 2.38 -2.86
N PRO A 252 -21.98 1.53 -3.06
CA PRO A 252 -22.07 0.60 -4.20
C PRO A 252 -21.95 1.31 -5.55
N GLY A 253 -22.55 2.49 -5.69
CA GLY A 253 -22.50 3.28 -6.92
C GLY A 253 -21.08 3.74 -7.31
N VAL A 254 -20.19 3.95 -6.34
CA VAL A 254 -18.77 4.23 -6.59
C VAL A 254 -18.07 2.97 -7.09
N ILE A 255 -18.29 1.85 -6.42
CA ILE A 255 -17.67 0.56 -6.77
C ILE A 255 -18.05 0.15 -8.19
N VAL A 256 -19.35 0.16 -8.53
CA VAL A 256 -19.88 -0.19 -9.86
C VAL A 256 -19.30 0.71 -10.95
N LYS A 257 -19.05 1.98 -10.66
CA LYS A 257 -18.50 2.93 -11.63
C LYS A 257 -16.98 2.82 -11.77
N GLN A 258 -16.25 2.71 -10.66
CA GLN A 258 -14.78 2.87 -10.67
C GLN A 258 -14.03 1.55 -10.88
N VAL A 259 -14.54 0.43 -10.37
CA VAL A 259 -13.89 -0.88 -10.54
C VAL A 259 -13.77 -1.28 -12.02
N PRO A 260 -14.80 -1.16 -12.88
CA PRO A 260 -14.64 -1.46 -14.29
C PRO A 260 -13.62 -0.55 -15.00
N MET A 261 -13.53 0.73 -14.57
CA MET A 261 -12.52 1.65 -15.14
C MET A 261 -11.09 1.26 -14.76
N LEU A 262 -10.89 0.77 -13.54
CA LEU A 262 -9.59 0.24 -13.09
C LEU A 262 -9.27 -1.07 -13.80
N TYR A 263 -10.25 -2.00 -13.87
CA TYR A 263 -10.08 -3.28 -14.52
C TYR A 263 -9.67 -3.12 -16.01
N GLN A 264 -10.33 -2.21 -16.71
CA GLN A 264 -9.98 -1.91 -18.11
C GLN A 264 -8.54 -1.40 -18.25
N ARG A 265 -8.10 -0.47 -17.38
CA ARG A 265 -6.72 0.04 -17.39
C ARG A 265 -5.68 -1.04 -17.12
N VAL A 266 -5.97 -1.95 -16.19
CA VAL A 266 -5.10 -3.11 -15.91
C VAL A 266 -5.01 -4.02 -17.13
N CYS A 267 -6.14 -4.33 -17.78
CA CYS A 267 -6.17 -5.13 -18.99
C CYS A 267 -5.39 -4.47 -20.15
N ASP A 268 -5.59 -3.16 -20.34
CA ASP A 268 -4.91 -2.40 -21.40
C ASP A 268 -3.38 -2.39 -21.18
N LEU A 269 -2.92 -2.20 -19.94
CA LEU A 269 -1.50 -2.26 -19.61
C LEU A 269 -0.93 -3.66 -19.87
N ASN A 270 -1.60 -4.72 -19.37
CA ASN A 270 -1.17 -6.10 -19.62
C ASN A 270 -1.07 -6.44 -21.11
N SER A 271 -2.04 -6.00 -21.91
CA SER A 271 -2.04 -6.23 -23.35
C SER A 271 -0.86 -5.53 -24.04
N ARG A 272 -0.53 -4.31 -23.65
CA ARG A 272 0.61 -3.56 -24.19
C ARG A 272 1.97 -4.20 -23.81
N LEU A 273 2.09 -4.71 -22.58
CA LEU A 273 3.32 -5.38 -22.12
C LEU A 273 3.53 -6.74 -22.78
N SER A 274 2.44 -7.43 -23.17
CA SER A 274 2.52 -8.72 -23.88
C SER A 274 2.84 -8.56 -25.37
N ALA A 275 2.75 -7.35 -25.91
CA ALA A 275 3.01 -7.04 -27.32
C ALA A 275 4.46 -6.62 -27.62
N VAL A 276 5.28 -6.45 -26.57
CA VAL A 276 6.72 -6.16 -26.63
C VAL A 276 7.50 -7.44 -26.38
#